data_dfcf6806a6cbb3c209265dba6c5030dc
#
_entry.id   dfcf6806a6cbb3c209265dba6c5030dc
#
_cell.length_a   1.000
_cell.length_b   1.000
_cell.length_c   1.000
_cell.angle_alpha   90.00
_cell.angle_beta   90.00
_cell.angle_gamma   90.00
#
_symmetry.space_group_name_H-M   'P 1'
#
loop_
_entity.id
_entity.type
_entity.pdbx_description
1 polymer ?
#
loop_
_entity_poly.entity_id
_entity_poly.type
_entity_poly.pdbx_seq_one_letter_code
_entity_poly.pdbx_strand_id
1 'polypeptide(L)'
;MRKYPVLIIVIALLFVLPLLITGCQSSRDSINGKVVEADTINEDNNEQKEDNKEEMTEEEKKAEQEKKIAERAALEEQRKKELGDFYVPLLPLDDEREIEKVEAKGLYVTGNVAGMPVDKANVEMYAEYIKALYENNSSKINELKSKVDKLNKFEKILGIAVATEINTLVIDVKDDNGLMTYKSDIAIVDQVGANQNVRIKDIKGLMELFNEYDIYPIARIVTFKDKNFASNRTDHAIQLKSGGVWRDNKGVAWVNPYDKFVWNYNVAIAKEAVLNGFKEIQFDYIRFPDNAKKYNPITDFPGRDGRDKDEAIEDFLEYARQELESYKVNIAADVFGVITKSWDDEPEDIGQTWRKMAKSIDYMCPMIYPSHYSTGWYGYEVPDQHPYGVLSAALKEAIERNASLENPPVIRPWIQGFTASWVKGYIKYNPKEVRLQILAGKELGINEYLVWNASNVYDPLAYFPIEEENNVIAPDKRQDIEKDLIGRTPDSVMKDYLSAEKNKVYSKMYLLTPIDDRVFDYDEFRTSIESLNLKLVKFDVKDYKVIDQNNAEVKLSYEYSQQIDDKVLRVINEDDTWKLIKENGIWKVKRPDIKPMQVEEGQ
;
A
#
# COMPACT_ATOMS: atom_id res chain seq x y z
N MET A 1 27.25 27.81 39.14
CA MET A 1 27.76 26.64 39.85
C MET A 1 26.64 26.03 40.70
N ARG A 2 26.10 24.90 40.30
CA ARG A 2 25.53 23.84 41.14
C ARG A 2 25.16 22.69 40.21
N LYS A 3 25.96 21.65 40.25
CA LYS A 3 25.77 20.37 39.56
C LYS A 3 24.75 19.55 40.34
N TYR A 4 23.78 18.94 39.64
CA TYR A 4 23.01 17.81 40.16
C TYR A 4 23.33 16.58 39.29
N PRO A 5 23.57 15.41 39.89
CA PRO A 5 23.88 14.19 39.15
C PRO A 5 22.61 13.51 38.64
N VAL A 6 22.66 13.03 37.41
CA VAL A 6 21.67 12.17 36.78
C VAL A 6 21.83 10.78 37.38
N LEU A 7 20.76 10.27 38.00
CA LEU A 7 20.66 8.90 38.49
C LEU A 7 20.07 8.04 37.35
N ILE A 8 20.91 7.25 36.71
CA ILE A 8 20.49 6.24 35.75
C ILE A 8 20.09 4.99 36.55
N ILE A 9 18.81 4.67 36.56
CA ILE A 9 18.31 3.37 37.06
C ILE A 9 18.18 2.46 35.85
N VAL A 10 19.14 1.55 35.70
CA VAL A 10 19.05 0.41 34.80
C VAL A 10 18.30 -0.69 35.52
N ILE A 11 17.08 -0.96 35.13
CA ILE A 11 16.35 -2.16 35.57
C ILE A 11 16.59 -3.23 34.52
N ALA A 12 17.50 -4.15 34.81
CA ALA A 12 17.68 -5.37 34.05
C ALA A 12 16.63 -6.39 34.52
N LEU A 13 15.64 -6.66 33.71
CA LEU A 13 14.74 -7.82 33.87
C LEU A 13 15.33 -9.00 33.11
N LEU A 14 15.92 -9.92 33.87
CA LEU A 14 16.34 -11.25 33.41
C LEU A 14 15.11 -12.13 33.21
N PHE A 15 14.73 -12.38 31.97
CA PHE A 15 13.87 -13.52 31.63
C PHE A 15 14.78 -14.68 31.22
N VAL A 16 14.82 -15.71 32.04
CA VAL A 16 15.42 -16.99 31.71
C VAL A 16 14.34 -17.84 31.04
N LEU A 17 14.46 -18.02 29.73
CA LEU A 17 13.76 -19.07 28.98
C LEU A 17 14.80 -20.09 28.52
N PRO A 18 14.59 -21.40 28.69
CA PRO A 18 15.52 -22.38 28.15
C PRO A 18 15.28 -22.54 26.65
N LEU A 19 16.27 -22.14 25.87
CA LEU A 19 16.38 -22.45 24.46
C LEU A 19 16.77 -23.91 24.26
N LEU A 20 15.90 -24.69 23.67
CA LEU A 20 16.27 -25.94 22.99
C LEU A 20 16.56 -25.58 21.52
N ILE A 21 17.84 -25.39 21.21
CA ILE A 21 18.32 -25.26 19.86
C ILE A 21 18.71 -26.65 19.38
N THR A 22 17.96 -27.21 18.43
CA THR A 22 18.47 -28.27 17.56
C THR A 22 18.84 -27.64 16.23
N GLY A 23 20.15 -27.52 16.01
CA GLY A 23 20.72 -27.02 14.77
C GLY A 23 20.53 -27.99 13.63
N CYS A 24 20.18 -27.51 12.46
CA CYS A 24 20.45 -28.14 11.18
C CYS A 24 21.53 -27.34 10.46
N GLN A 25 22.74 -27.82 10.47
CA GLN A 25 23.83 -27.39 9.61
C GLN A 25 23.64 -27.99 8.22
N SER A 26 23.46 -27.20 7.20
CA SER A 26 23.61 -27.60 5.82
C SER A 26 25.05 -27.34 5.36
N SER A 27 25.84 -28.39 5.24
CA SER A 27 27.11 -28.36 4.51
C SER A 27 26.84 -28.56 3.02
N ARG A 28 27.26 -27.60 2.20
CA ARG A 28 27.51 -27.81 0.77
C ARG A 28 28.79 -28.61 0.61
N ASP A 29 28.73 -29.70 -0.13
CA ASP A 29 29.87 -30.19 -0.91
C ASP A 29 29.37 -30.88 -2.18
N SER A 30 29.88 -30.40 -3.30
CA SER A 30 29.84 -30.99 -4.62
C SER A 30 30.56 -32.32 -4.64
N ILE A 31 30.17 -33.28 -5.50
CA ILE A 31 31.06 -34.06 -6.38
C ILE A 31 30.28 -35.11 -7.20
N ASN A 32 30.48 -34.99 -8.49
CA ASN A 32 30.58 -36.00 -9.56
C ASN A 32 29.99 -37.40 -9.40
N GLY A 33 29.32 -37.74 -10.47
CA GLY A 33 28.68 -39.01 -10.78
C GLY A 33 29.54 -40.23 -10.89
N LYS A 34 28.85 -41.36 -10.75
CA LYS A 34 29.02 -42.57 -11.56
C LYS A 34 27.79 -43.47 -11.37
N VAL A 35 27.27 -43.89 -12.49
CA VAL A 35 26.30 -44.98 -12.67
C VAL A 35 26.97 -46.31 -12.35
N VAL A 36 26.33 -47.19 -11.58
CA VAL A 36 26.41 -48.66 -11.73
C VAL A 36 25.15 -49.31 -11.14
N GLU A 37 24.75 -50.39 -11.76
CA GLU A 37 23.54 -51.18 -11.76
C GLU A 37 23.10 -51.85 -10.45
N ALA A 38 21.86 -52.31 -10.53
CA ALA A 38 21.08 -53.04 -9.55
C ALA A 38 21.75 -54.35 -9.07
N ASP A 39 21.50 -54.70 -7.81
CA ASP A 39 21.10 -56.05 -7.46
C ASP A 39 20.32 -56.13 -6.13
N THR A 40 19.47 -57.09 -6.10
CA THR A 40 18.35 -57.47 -5.29
C THR A 40 18.66 -57.98 -3.86
N ILE A 41 17.63 -57.80 -2.97
CA ILE A 41 17.21 -58.68 -1.84
C ILE A 41 17.96 -58.52 -0.51
N ASN A 42 17.29 -58.02 0.54
CA ASN A 42 16.69 -58.79 1.64
C ASN A 42 15.88 -57.93 2.59
N GLU A 43 14.70 -58.46 2.89
CA GLU A 43 13.78 -58.03 3.96
C GLU A 43 14.45 -58.20 5.34
N ASP A 44 14.03 -57.36 6.23
CA ASP A 44 13.76 -57.46 7.66
C ASP A 44 14.42 -56.38 8.54
N ASN A 45 13.56 -55.84 9.36
CA ASN A 45 13.74 -54.96 10.52
C ASN A 45 13.54 -53.45 10.25
N ASN A 46 12.28 -53.12 9.96
CA ASN A 46 11.75 -51.79 10.17
C ASN A 46 11.16 -51.75 11.59
N GLU A 47 11.98 -51.41 12.59
CA GLU A 47 11.48 -50.94 13.87
C GLU A 47 10.86 -49.58 13.66
N GLN A 48 9.52 -49.54 13.64
CA GLN A 48 8.72 -48.36 13.76
C GLN A 48 9.07 -47.66 15.06
N LYS A 49 9.78 -46.53 14.99
CA LYS A 49 9.69 -45.50 16.00
C LYS A 49 8.34 -44.78 15.76
N GLU A 50 7.30 -45.28 16.37
CA GLU A 50 6.11 -44.51 16.66
C GLU A 50 6.54 -43.33 17.53
N ASP A 51 6.42 -42.12 17.00
CA ASP A 51 6.36 -40.89 17.78
C ASP A 51 5.10 -41.00 18.64
N ASN A 52 5.26 -41.51 19.85
CA ASN A 52 4.26 -41.41 20.91
C ASN A 52 4.09 -39.91 21.26
N LYS A 53 3.27 -39.18 20.51
CA LYS A 53 2.55 -38.04 21.05
C LYS A 53 1.52 -38.64 22.03
N GLU A 54 1.85 -38.65 23.30
CA GLU A 54 0.86 -38.91 24.37
C GLU A 54 -0.30 -37.94 24.12
N GLU A 55 -1.44 -38.44 23.69
CA GLU A 55 -2.68 -37.65 23.63
C GLU A 55 -3.01 -37.19 25.02
N MET A 56 -2.99 -35.88 25.25
CA MET A 56 -3.40 -35.28 26.53
C MET A 56 -4.79 -35.80 26.90
N THR A 57 -4.93 -36.16 28.15
CA THR A 57 -6.25 -36.56 28.73
C THR A 57 -7.23 -35.37 28.68
N GLU A 58 -8.52 -35.65 28.73
CA GLU A 58 -9.55 -34.61 28.74
C GLU A 58 -9.43 -33.69 29.99
N GLU A 59 -8.92 -34.20 31.13
CA GLU A 59 -8.61 -33.40 32.33
C GLU A 59 -7.42 -32.47 32.10
N GLU A 60 -6.37 -32.92 31.43
CA GLU A 60 -5.21 -32.09 31.09
C GLU A 60 -5.57 -30.99 30.08
N LYS A 61 -6.35 -31.31 29.05
CA LYS A 61 -6.87 -30.32 28.10
C LYS A 61 -7.71 -29.25 28.79
N LYS A 62 -8.57 -29.65 29.71
CA LYS A 62 -9.40 -28.73 30.50
C LYS A 62 -8.57 -27.85 31.41
N ALA A 63 -7.59 -28.42 32.12
CA ALA A 63 -6.68 -27.66 32.98
C ALA A 63 -5.83 -26.65 32.17
N GLU A 64 -5.35 -27.03 30.98
CA GLU A 64 -4.62 -26.14 30.06
C GLU A 64 -5.51 -24.99 29.56
N GLN A 65 -6.77 -25.29 29.25
CA GLN A 65 -7.74 -24.28 28.81
C GLN A 65 -8.07 -23.30 29.95
N GLU A 66 -8.31 -23.78 31.18
CA GLU A 66 -8.53 -22.93 32.35
C GLU A 66 -7.31 -22.02 32.64
N LYS A 67 -6.10 -22.55 32.48
CA LYS A 67 -4.86 -21.79 32.61
C LYS A 67 -4.77 -20.69 31.55
N LYS A 68 -5.03 -20.99 30.28
CA LYS A 68 -5.05 -20.00 29.18
C LYS A 68 -6.07 -18.89 29.42
N ILE A 69 -7.25 -19.23 29.93
CA ILE A 69 -8.29 -18.25 30.28
C ILE A 69 -7.82 -17.33 31.42
N ALA A 70 -7.18 -17.87 32.46
CA ALA A 70 -6.68 -17.09 33.59
C ALA A 70 -5.51 -16.17 33.17
N GLU A 71 -4.56 -16.67 32.40
CA GLU A 71 -3.46 -15.87 31.83
C GLU A 71 -3.98 -14.73 30.94
N ARG A 72 -4.99 -15.03 30.11
CA ARG A 72 -5.66 -14.03 29.29
C ARG A 72 -6.34 -12.94 30.10
N ALA A 73 -7.07 -13.31 31.16
CA ALA A 73 -7.75 -12.35 32.03
C ALA A 73 -6.74 -11.41 32.72
N ALA A 74 -5.61 -11.95 33.21
CA ALA A 74 -4.54 -11.15 33.79
C ALA A 74 -3.91 -10.19 32.80
N LEU A 75 -3.65 -10.64 31.55
CA LEU A 75 -3.15 -9.81 30.47
C LEU A 75 -4.13 -8.67 30.12
N GLU A 76 -5.42 -8.96 30.02
CA GLU A 76 -6.43 -7.93 29.74
C GLU A 76 -6.53 -6.87 30.83
N GLU A 77 -6.41 -7.26 32.11
CA GLU A 77 -6.38 -6.29 33.22
C GLU A 77 -5.11 -5.42 33.19
N GLN A 78 -3.98 -5.98 32.80
CA GLN A 78 -2.76 -5.21 32.60
C GLN A 78 -2.94 -4.23 31.45
N ARG A 79 -3.45 -4.68 30.29
CA ARG A 79 -3.70 -3.85 29.11
C ARG A 79 -4.68 -2.70 29.41
N LYS A 80 -5.73 -2.93 30.18
CA LYS A 80 -6.66 -1.88 30.61
C LYS A 80 -5.95 -0.76 31.39
N LYS A 81 -5.01 -1.11 32.26
CA LYS A 81 -4.23 -0.13 33.03
C LYS A 81 -3.25 0.65 32.16
N GLU A 82 -2.60 -0.03 31.21
CA GLU A 82 -1.61 0.57 30.32
C GLU A 82 -2.23 1.47 29.25
N LEU A 83 -3.30 1.01 28.62
CA LEU A 83 -3.95 1.70 27.51
C LEU A 83 -5.00 2.73 27.98
N GLY A 84 -5.54 2.59 29.20
CA GLY A 84 -6.53 3.51 29.74
C GLY A 84 -7.70 3.74 28.79
N ASP A 85 -7.94 4.98 28.39
CA ASP A 85 -9.04 5.37 27.52
C ASP A 85 -8.97 4.82 26.09
N PHE A 86 -7.81 4.29 25.69
CA PHE A 86 -7.58 3.65 24.38
C PHE A 86 -7.76 2.12 24.42
N TYR A 87 -8.17 1.56 25.56
CA TYR A 87 -8.27 0.13 25.70
C TYR A 87 -9.29 -0.47 24.72
N VAL A 88 -8.85 -1.50 24.01
CA VAL A 88 -9.67 -2.41 23.19
C VAL A 88 -9.26 -3.84 23.55
N PRO A 89 -10.21 -4.77 23.79
CA PRO A 89 -9.89 -6.16 24.08
C PRO A 89 -9.16 -6.83 22.91
N LEU A 90 -8.38 -7.84 23.20
CA LEU A 90 -7.79 -8.71 22.19
C LEU A 90 -8.87 -9.62 21.57
N LEU A 91 -8.57 -10.27 20.45
CA LEU A 91 -9.43 -11.28 19.85
C LEU A 91 -9.79 -12.38 20.85
N PRO A 92 -10.99 -12.98 20.80
CA PRO A 92 -11.35 -14.15 21.60
C PRO A 92 -10.29 -15.26 21.51
N LEU A 93 -10.14 -16.07 22.57
CA LEU A 93 -9.16 -17.16 22.61
C LEU A 93 -9.46 -18.29 21.60
N ASP A 94 -10.71 -18.43 21.23
CA ASP A 94 -11.24 -19.36 20.24
C ASP A 94 -11.33 -18.76 18.82
N ASP A 95 -10.82 -17.54 18.64
CA ASP A 95 -10.76 -16.92 17.33
C ASP A 95 -9.56 -17.50 16.55
N GLU A 96 -9.85 -18.43 15.65
CA GLU A 96 -8.88 -19.12 14.78
C GLU A 96 -8.68 -18.42 13.44
N ARG A 97 -9.12 -17.13 13.31
CA ARG A 97 -8.97 -16.42 12.03
C ARG A 97 -7.53 -16.41 11.54
N GLU A 98 -7.39 -16.51 10.26
CA GLU A 98 -6.16 -16.23 9.53
C GLU A 98 -6.32 -14.95 8.71
N ILE A 99 -5.19 -14.36 8.32
CA ILE A 99 -5.21 -13.20 7.42
C ILE A 99 -5.70 -13.66 6.05
N GLU A 100 -6.87 -13.18 5.65
CA GLU A 100 -7.48 -13.51 4.37
C GLU A 100 -6.84 -12.68 3.25
N LYS A 101 -6.43 -13.34 2.16
CA LYS A 101 -5.95 -12.68 0.94
C LYS A 101 -7.02 -12.77 -0.12
N VAL A 102 -7.54 -11.62 -0.53
CA VAL A 102 -8.60 -11.51 -1.53
C VAL A 102 -8.11 -10.63 -2.68
N GLU A 103 -8.29 -11.06 -3.91
CA GLU A 103 -8.18 -10.18 -5.09
C GLU A 103 -9.37 -9.23 -5.07
N ALA A 104 -9.21 -8.09 -4.38
CA ALA A 104 -10.28 -7.18 -4.07
C ALA A 104 -10.70 -6.32 -5.27
N LYS A 105 -11.99 -6.36 -5.61
CA LYS A 105 -12.66 -5.51 -6.60
C LYS A 105 -13.76 -4.75 -5.87
N GLY A 106 -13.44 -3.52 -5.44
CA GLY A 106 -14.21 -2.86 -4.39
C GLY A 106 -14.95 -1.60 -4.81
N LEU A 107 -16.04 -1.32 -4.07
CA LEU A 107 -16.77 -0.06 -4.14
C LEU A 107 -16.67 0.68 -2.80
N TYR A 108 -16.48 2.01 -2.87
CA TYR A 108 -16.58 2.87 -1.70
C TYR A 108 -18.01 3.07 -1.24
N VAL A 109 -18.25 2.98 0.07
CA VAL A 109 -19.58 3.17 0.67
C VAL A 109 -19.49 4.07 1.91
N THR A 110 -20.16 5.22 1.87
CA THR A 110 -20.25 6.09 3.02
C THR A 110 -21.04 5.45 4.17
N GLY A 111 -20.71 5.80 5.42
CA GLY A 111 -21.48 5.34 6.57
C GLY A 111 -22.99 5.65 6.49
N ASN A 112 -23.38 6.74 5.82
CA ASN A 112 -24.79 7.05 5.58
C ASN A 112 -25.49 6.02 4.70
N VAL A 113 -24.81 5.51 3.69
CA VAL A 113 -25.36 4.49 2.78
C VAL A 113 -25.29 3.12 3.42
N ALA A 114 -24.19 2.75 4.05
CA ALA A 114 -24.04 1.47 4.76
C ALA A 114 -25.04 1.29 5.92
N GLY A 115 -25.52 2.39 6.51
CA GLY A 115 -26.56 2.39 7.56
C GLY A 115 -28.00 2.35 7.04
N MET A 116 -28.23 2.29 5.73
CA MET A 116 -29.59 2.15 5.17
C MET A 116 -30.14 0.74 5.43
N PRO A 117 -31.47 0.62 5.64
CA PRO A 117 -32.10 -0.67 5.79
C PRO A 117 -31.98 -1.50 4.50
N VAL A 118 -31.87 -2.81 4.64
CA VAL A 118 -31.76 -3.76 3.51
C VAL A 118 -32.89 -4.75 3.56
N ASP A 119 -33.61 -4.87 2.45
CA ASP A 119 -34.49 -6.01 2.13
C ASP A 119 -33.75 -6.91 1.13
N LYS A 120 -33.44 -8.14 1.53
CA LYS A 120 -32.74 -9.12 0.68
C LYS A 120 -33.47 -9.39 -0.63
N ALA A 121 -34.79 -9.41 -0.62
CA ALA A 121 -35.58 -9.57 -1.85
C ALA A 121 -35.34 -8.41 -2.85
N ASN A 122 -35.08 -7.20 -2.35
CA ASN A 122 -34.72 -6.05 -3.17
C ASN A 122 -33.32 -6.19 -3.77
N VAL A 123 -32.37 -6.71 -2.99
CA VAL A 123 -30.99 -6.99 -3.46
C VAL A 123 -31.01 -8.00 -4.61
N GLU A 124 -31.70 -9.13 -4.42
CA GLU A 124 -31.85 -10.18 -5.43
C GLU A 124 -32.56 -9.66 -6.69
N MET A 125 -33.63 -8.89 -6.51
CA MET A 125 -34.35 -8.27 -7.63
C MET A 125 -33.45 -7.31 -8.42
N TYR A 126 -32.61 -6.54 -7.75
CA TYR A 126 -31.67 -5.64 -8.45
C TYR A 126 -30.58 -6.42 -9.17
N ALA A 127 -30.07 -7.50 -8.58
CA ALA A 127 -29.11 -8.40 -9.23
C ALA A 127 -29.71 -9.04 -10.50
N GLU A 128 -30.98 -9.46 -10.45
CA GLU A 128 -31.73 -9.98 -11.63
C GLU A 128 -31.87 -8.89 -12.71
N TYR A 129 -32.17 -7.65 -12.31
CA TYR A 129 -32.26 -6.53 -13.26
C TYR A 129 -30.90 -6.23 -13.92
N ILE A 130 -29.81 -6.29 -13.20
CA ILE A 130 -28.45 -6.10 -13.72
C ILE A 130 -28.12 -7.19 -14.77
N LYS A 131 -28.40 -8.45 -14.47
CA LYS A 131 -28.22 -9.55 -15.43
C LYS A 131 -29.05 -9.35 -16.70
N ALA A 132 -30.31 -8.90 -16.56
CA ALA A 132 -31.14 -8.58 -17.69
C ALA A 132 -30.61 -7.41 -18.53
N LEU A 133 -30.01 -6.39 -17.91
CA LEU A 133 -29.30 -5.29 -18.62
C LEU A 133 -28.13 -5.83 -19.44
N TYR A 134 -27.28 -6.65 -18.83
CA TYR A 134 -26.11 -7.22 -19.49
C TYR A 134 -26.48 -8.13 -20.66
N GLU A 135 -27.53 -8.95 -20.51
CA GLU A 135 -28.07 -9.86 -21.54
C GLU A 135 -28.95 -9.15 -22.58
N ASN A 136 -29.19 -7.84 -22.45
CA ASN A 136 -30.13 -7.07 -23.30
C ASN A 136 -31.57 -7.63 -23.33
N ASN A 137 -32.03 -8.22 -22.20
CA ASN A 137 -33.37 -8.79 -22.05
C ASN A 137 -34.41 -7.69 -21.81
N SER A 138 -34.90 -7.08 -22.89
CA SER A 138 -35.85 -5.95 -22.82
C SER A 138 -37.13 -6.27 -22.07
N SER A 139 -37.67 -7.52 -22.14
CA SER A 139 -38.87 -7.91 -21.41
C SER A 139 -38.66 -7.83 -19.90
N LYS A 140 -37.58 -8.43 -19.42
CA LYS A 140 -37.25 -8.44 -17.98
C LYS A 140 -36.87 -7.06 -17.45
N ILE A 141 -36.12 -6.27 -18.24
CA ILE A 141 -35.80 -4.89 -17.94
C ILE A 141 -37.08 -4.09 -17.71
N ASN A 142 -38.04 -4.14 -18.61
CA ASN A 142 -39.32 -3.42 -18.52
C ASN A 142 -40.14 -3.86 -17.30
N GLU A 143 -40.15 -5.16 -16.98
CA GLU A 143 -40.84 -5.71 -15.81
C GLU A 143 -40.29 -5.17 -14.50
N LEU A 144 -38.97 -5.09 -14.37
CA LEU A 144 -38.31 -4.75 -13.11
C LEU A 144 -38.05 -3.25 -12.93
N LYS A 145 -37.92 -2.47 -14.00
CA LYS A 145 -37.47 -1.06 -13.97
C LYS A 145 -38.18 -0.22 -12.93
N SER A 146 -39.51 -0.20 -12.91
CA SER A 146 -40.30 0.62 -12.00
C SER A 146 -40.14 0.24 -10.52
N LYS A 147 -39.74 -1.01 -10.24
CA LYS A 147 -39.49 -1.55 -8.91
C LYS A 147 -38.11 -1.16 -8.45
N VAL A 148 -37.07 -1.38 -9.29
CA VAL A 148 -35.67 -1.10 -8.97
C VAL A 148 -35.37 0.40 -8.85
N ASP A 149 -36.15 1.27 -9.52
CA ASP A 149 -36.03 2.72 -9.38
C ASP A 149 -36.34 3.21 -7.96
N LYS A 150 -37.12 2.43 -7.17
CA LYS A 150 -37.51 2.74 -5.78
C LYS A 150 -36.51 2.25 -4.74
N LEU A 151 -35.56 1.38 -5.11
CA LEU A 151 -34.59 0.82 -4.21
C LEU A 151 -33.64 1.88 -3.66
N ASN A 152 -33.23 1.71 -2.41
CA ASN A 152 -32.23 2.57 -1.83
C ASN A 152 -30.82 2.26 -2.41
N LYS A 153 -29.86 3.15 -2.13
CA LYS A 153 -28.52 3.02 -2.69
C LYS A 153 -27.78 1.77 -2.20
N PHE A 154 -27.98 1.38 -0.95
CA PHE A 154 -27.25 0.26 -0.38
C PHE A 154 -27.75 -1.07 -0.95
N GLU A 155 -29.07 -1.25 -1.10
CA GLU A 155 -29.64 -2.41 -1.80
C GLU A 155 -29.10 -2.53 -3.22
N LYS A 156 -28.95 -1.40 -3.94
CA LYS A 156 -28.35 -1.38 -5.28
C LYS A 156 -26.87 -1.78 -5.27
N ILE A 157 -26.08 -1.28 -4.31
CA ILE A 157 -24.66 -1.64 -4.19
C ILE A 157 -24.49 -3.14 -3.90
N LEU A 158 -25.30 -3.68 -2.98
CA LEU A 158 -25.29 -5.12 -2.69
C LEU A 158 -25.69 -5.93 -3.91
N GLY A 159 -26.72 -5.50 -4.65
CA GLY A 159 -27.13 -6.17 -5.89
C GLY A 159 -26.05 -6.12 -6.99
N ILE A 160 -25.21 -5.07 -7.02
CA ILE A 160 -24.03 -5.04 -7.90
C ILE A 160 -23.02 -6.11 -7.47
N ALA A 161 -22.73 -6.23 -6.19
CA ALA A 161 -21.81 -7.26 -5.69
C ALA A 161 -22.31 -8.68 -6.01
N VAL A 162 -23.62 -8.93 -5.88
CA VAL A 162 -24.24 -10.23 -6.22
C VAL A 162 -24.20 -10.55 -7.72
N ALA A 163 -24.29 -9.54 -8.59
CA ALA A 163 -24.46 -9.75 -10.04
C ALA A 163 -23.18 -9.61 -10.87
N THR A 164 -22.10 -9.07 -10.33
CA THR A 164 -20.89 -8.69 -11.07
C THR A 164 -19.61 -9.25 -10.44
N GLU A 165 -18.45 -8.79 -10.91
CA GLU A 165 -17.16 -9.17 -10.32
C GLU A 165 -16.83 -8.45 -9.00
N ILE A 166 -17.66 -7.53 -8.54
CA ILE A 166 -17.45 -6.80 -7.27
C ILE A 166 -17.62 -7.75 -6.09
N ASN A 167 -16.59 -7.82 -5.25
CA ASN A 167 -16.54 -8.71 -4.08
C ASN A 167 -16.14 -7.98 -2.78
N THR A 168 -15.96 -6.67 -2.83
CA THR A 168 -15.37 -5.90 -1.74
C THR A 168 -16.14 -4.59 -1.54
N LEU A 169 -16.39 -4.22 -0.28
CA LEU A 169 -16.92 -2.91 0.06
C LEU A 169 -16.00 -2.20 1.05
N VAL A 170 -15.61 -0.97 0.72
CA VAL A 170 -14.83 -0.10 1.60
C VAL A 170 -15.80 0.81 2.35
N ILE A 171 -15.88 0.62 3.67
CA ILE A 171 -16.86 1.30 4.54
C ILE A 171 -16.14 2.35 5.40
N ASP A 172 -16.65 3.57 5.43
CA ASP A 172 -16.18 4.54 6.41
C ASP A 172 -16.47 4.05 7.84
N VAL A 173 -15.44 3.80 8.61
CA VAL A 173 -15.51 3.57 10.06
C VAL A 173 -15.35 4.89 10.80
N LYS A 174 -14.33 5.68 10.46
CA LYS A 174 -14.18 7.07 10.87
C LYS A 174 -14.16 7.97 9.63
N ASP A 175 -15.13 8.86 9.51
CA ASP A 175 -15.36 9.66 8.31
C ASP A 175 -14.46 10.91 8.20
N ASP A 176 -14.59 11.65 7.10
CA ASP A 176 -13.82 12.88 6.80
C ASP A 176 -14.04 14.04 7.81
N ASN A 177 -15.00 13.94 8.71
CA ASN A 177 -15.22 14.88 9.81
C ASN A 177 -14.62 14.40 11.14
N GLY A 178 -14.07 13.19 11.19
CA GLY A 178 -13.57 12.54 12.39
C GLY A 178 -14.68 11.93 13.25
N LEU A 179 -15.82 11.58 12.63
CA LEU A 179 -16.95 10.97 13.34
C LEU A 179 -17.04 9.48 13.06
N MET A 180 -17.33 8.72 14.10
CA MET A 180 -17.60 7.28 13.97
C MET A 180 -18.92 7.07 13.23
N THR A 181 -18.96 6.05 12.39
CA THR A 181 -20.16 5.70 11.63
C THR A 181 -21.04 4.70 12.35
N TYR A 182 -20.49 3.91 13.26
CA TYR A 182 -21.19 3.08 14.23
C TYR A 182 -20.85 3.53 15.65
N LYS A 183 -21.59 3.07 16.65
CA LYS A 183 -21.32 3.37 18.06
C LYS A 183 -20.06 2.61 18.50
N SER A 184 -19.01 3.35 18.82
CA SER A 184 -17.78 2.82 19.40
C SER A 184 -17.90 2.74 20.93
N ASP A 185 -17.31 1.69 21.51
CA ASP A 185 -17.23 1.49 22.96
C ASP A 185 -15.91 1.99 23.57
N ILE A 186 -15.01 2.55 22.75
CA ILE A 186 -13.72 3.08 23.20
C ILE A 186 -13.94 4.40 23.95
N ALA A 187 -13.44 4.51 25.17
CA ALA A 187 -13.70 5.66 26.05
C ALA A 187 -13.25 7.00 25.44
N ILE A 188 -12.07 7.05 24.83
CA ILE A 188 -11.56 8.27 24.19
C ILE A 188 -12.45 8.73 23.03
N VAL A 189 -13.12 7.84 22.32
CA VAL A 189 -14.04 8.18 21.22
C VAL A 189 -15.24 8.98 21.72
N ASP A 190 -15.81 8.60 22.88
CA ASP A 190 -16.86 9.39 23.53
C ASP A 190 -16.34 10.73 24.07
N GLN A 191 -15.16 10.76 24.67
CA GLN A 191 -14.54 11.97 25.23
C GLN A 191 -14.28 13.03 24.16
N VAL A 192 -13.85 12.63 22.95
CA VAL A 192 -13.66 13.56 21.84
C VAL A 192 -14.96 13.84 21.05
N GLY A 193 -16.08 13.24 21.48
CA GLY A 193 -17.37 13.45 20.83
C GLY A 193 -17.51 12.81 19.45
N ALA A 194 -16.71 11.80 19.10
CA ALA A 194 -16.77 11.21 17.79
C ALA A 194 -18.00 10.30 17.56
N ASN A 195 -18.69 9.87 18.62
CA ASN A 195 -19.94 9.11 18.57
C ASN A 195 -21.22 9.95 18.32
N GLN A 196 -21.09 11.23 17.98
CA GLN A 196 -22.25 12.15 17.89
C GLN A 196 -23.23 11.84 16.75
N ASN A 197 -22.78 11.14 15.70
CA ASN A 197 -23.59 10.93 14.50
C ASN A 197 -23.48 9.49 13.99
N VAL A 198 -23.94 8.55 14.80
CA VAL A 198 -23.99 7.12 14.46
C VAL A 198 -25.00 6.85 13.36
N ARG A 199 -24.54 6.31 12.25
CA ARG A 199 -25.33 6.00 11.04
C ARG A 199 -25.62 4.53 10.89
N ILE A 200 -24.62 3.67 11.18
CA ILE A 200 -24.72 2.21 11.16
C ILE A 200 -25.13 1.77 12.57
N LYS A 201 -26.43 1.48 12.75
CA LYS A 201 -26.98 1.16 14.07
C LYS A 201 -26.66 -0.25 14.54
N ASP A 202 -26.47 -1.15 13.62
CA ASP A 202 -26.15 -2.56 13.83
C ASP A 202 -24.96 -2.98 12.96
N ILE A 203 -23.76 -2.80 13.51
CA ILE A 203 -22.52 -3.16 12.80
C ILE A 203 -22.35 -4.67 12.70
N LYS A 204 -22.82 -5.43 13.68
CA LYS A 204 -22.73 -6.91 13.66
C LYS A 204 -23.65 -7.49 12.59
N GLY A 205 -24.89 -7.04 12.54
CA GLY A 205 -25.82 -7.44 11.48
C GLY A 205 -25.35 -7.04 10.07
N LEU A 206 -24.62 -5.90 9.94
CA LEU A 206 -23.99 -5.52 8.67
C LEU A 206 -22.89 -6.52 8.27
N MET A 207 -22.04 -6.97 9.21
CA MET A 207 -21.00 -7.96 8.92
C MET A 207 -21.58 -9.34 8.62
N GLU A 208 -22.65 -9.74 9.29
CA GLU A 208 -23.40 -10.97 8.99
C GLU A 208 -23.96 -10.93 7.55
N LEU A 209 -24.49 -9.78 7.13
CA LEU A 209 -24.98 -9.57 5.77
C LEU A 209 -23.85 -9.66 4.74
N PHE A 210 -22.66 -9.11 5.04
CA PHE A 210 -21.51 -9.23 4.16
C PHE A 210 -21.01 -10.67 4.02
N ASN A 211 -20.97 -11.40 5.12
CA ASN A 211 -20.64 -12.83 5.09
C ASN A 211 -21.64 -13.63 4.24
N GLU A 212 -22.92 -13.31 4.33
CA GLU A 212 -23.96 -14.00 3.55
C GLU A 212 -23.82 -13.75 2.04
N TYR A 213 -23.37 -12.56 1.63
CA TYR A 213 -23.16 -12.22 0.22
C TYR A 213 -21.70 -12.40 -0.24
N ASP A 214 -20.85 -13.02 0.56
CA ASP A 214 -19.42 -13.24 0.29
C ASP A 214 -18.67 -11.93 -0.03
N ILE A 215 -18.97 -10.87 0.72
CA ILE A 215 -18.38 -9.54 0.57
C ILE A 215 -17.22 -9.36 1.56
N TYR A 216 -16.04 -9.01 1.06
CA TYR A 216 -14.87 -8.66 1.85
C TYR A 216 -14.98 -7.23 2.38
N PRO A 217 -15.11 -7.00 3.72
CA PRO A 217 -15.27 -5.68 4.29
C PRO A 217 -13.92 -5.02 4.62
N ILE A 218 -13.68 -3.83 4.06
CA ILE A 218 -12.53 -2.98 4.36
C ILE A 218 -13.00 -1.81 5.23
N ALA A 219 -12.32 -1.60 6.37
CA ALA A 219 -12.56 -0.47 7.27
C ALA A 219 -11.73 0.74 6.85
N ARG A 220 -12.35 1.76 6.26
CA ARG A 220 -11.65 3.04 5.98
C ARG A 220 -11.64 3.93 7.22
N ILE A 221 -10.45 4.35 7.64
CA ILE A 221 -10.21 5.22 8.77
C ILE A 221 -9.50 6.48 8.30
N VAL A 222 -10.19 7.63 8.32
CA VAL A 222 -9.57 8.94 8.05
C VAL A 222 -8.64 9.28 9.22
N THR A 223 -7.32 9.26 8.97
CA THR A 223 -6.31 9.21 10.04
C THR A 223 -6.00 10.57 10.63
N PHE A 224 -5.33 11.46 9.87
CA PHE A 224 -4.83 12.74 10.41
C PHE A 224 -5.66 13.97 10.04
N LYS A 225 -6.55 13.89 9.05
CA LYS A 225 -7.54 14.93 8.77
C LYS A 225 -8.77 14.75 9.68
N ASP A 226 -8.58 14.96 10.96
CA ASP A 226 -9.63 14.76 11.95
C ASP A 226 -10.05 16.09 12.59
N LYS A 227 -11.05 16.72 11.96
CA LYS A 227 -11.59 18.00 12.41
C LYS A 227 -12.25 17.91 13.79
N ASN A 228 -12.94 16.82 14.07
CA ASN A 228 -13.65 16.63 15.34
C ASN A 228 -12.65 16.52 16.50
N PHE A 229 -11.69 15.61 16.37
CA PHE A 229 -10.64 15.43 17.37
C PHE A 229 -9.83 16.71 17.57
N ALA A 230 -9.29 17.31 16.50
CA ALA A 230 -8.48 18.54 16.55
C ALA A 230 -9.22 19.75 17.14
N SER A 231 -10.56 19.77 17.11
CA SER A 231 -11.36 20.84 17.71
C SER A 231 -11.65 20.61 19.19
N ASN A 232 -11.77 19.36 19.64
CA ASN A 232 -12.08 19.00 21.02
C ASN A 232 -10.80 18.75 21.88
N ARG A 233 -9.68 18.39 21.22
CA ARG A 233 -8.36 18.18 21.80
C ARG A 233 -7.33 19.02 21.05
N THR A 234 -7.39 20.32 21.26
CA THR A 234 -6.54 21.31 20.58
C THR A 234 -5.05 21.15 20.87
N ASP A 235 -4.71 20.53 21.98
CA ASP A 235 -3.35 20.18 22.41
C ASP A 235 -2.67 19.13 21.50
N HIS A 236 -3.47 18.32 20.77
CA HIS A 236 -3.00 17.31 19.83
C HIS A 236 -3.18 17.73 18.35
N ALA A 237 -3.59 18.96 18.10
CA ALA A 237 -3.72 19.51 16.75
C ALA A 237 -2.41 20.12 16.25
N ILE A 238 -2.27 20.33 14.93
CA ILE A 238 -1.18 21.13 14.37
C ILE A 238 -1.27 22.55 14.91
N GLN A 239 -0.17 23.07 15.47
CA GLN A 239 -0.12 24.37 16.13
C GLN A 239 0.41 25.47 15.20
N LEU A 240 0.00 26.71 15.47
CA LEU A 240 0.67 27.88 14.92
C LEU A 240 1.84 28.30 15.83
N LYS A 241 2.98 28.69 15.27
CA LYS A 241 4.10 29.28 16.03
C LYS A 241 3.70 30.52 16.83
N SER A 242 2.67 31.24 16.36
CA SER A 242 2.07 32.38 17.06
C SER A 242 1.07 32.00 18.16
N GLY A 243 0.85 30.72 18.37
CA GLY A 243 -0.16 30.16 19.29
C GLY A 243 -1.50 29.88 18.63
N GLY A 244 -2.17 28.83 19.12
CA GLY A 244 -3.46 28.35 18.64
C GLY A 244 -3.37 27.32 17.52
N VAL A 245 -4.51 26.75 17.18
CA VAL A 245 -4.63 25.64 16.20
C VAL A 245 -4.53 26.15 14.78
N TRP A 246 -3.65 25.54 13.99
CA TRP A 246 -3.58 25.76 12.56
C TRP A 246 -4.80 25.17 11.83
N ARG A 247 -5.24 25.83 10.75
CA ARG A 247 -6.33 25.37 9.90
C ARG A 247 -5.94 25.50 8.43
N ASP A 248 -6.37 24.55 7.62
CA ASP A 248 -6.16 24.58 6.18
C ASP A 248 -6.98 25.68 5.47
N ASN A 249 -6.84 25.81 4.15
CA ASN A 249 -7.55 26.80 3.34
C ASN A 249 -9.10 26.68 3.38
N LYS A 250 -9.61 25.54 3.83
CA LYS A 250 -11.04 25.26 4.01
C LYS A 250 -11.50 25.49 5.47
N GLY A 251 -10.60 25.96 6.33
CA GLY A 251 -10.84 26.16 7.76
C GLY A 251 -10.86 24.87 8.58
N VAL A 252 -10.38 23.75 8.02
CA VAL A 252 -10.35 22.45 8.70
C VAL A 252 -9.08 22.36 9.56
N ALA A 253 -9.26 22.05 10.85
CA ALA A 253 -8.15 21.68 11.73
C ALA A 253 -7.73 20.24 11.47
N TRP A 254 -6.42 19.97 11.60
CA TRP A 254 -5.81 18.66 11.46
C TRP A 254 -5.13 18.27 12.77
N VAL A 255 -5.14 17.00 13.10
CA VAL A 255 -4.33 16.49 14.21
C VAL A 255 -2.86 16.42 13.81
N ASN A 256 -1.97 16.40 14.80
CA ASN A 256 -0.53 16.36 14.58
C ASN A 256 -0.05 14.93 14.28
N PRO A 257 0.49 14.63 13.08
CA PRO A 257 0.92 13.27 12.74
C PRO A 257 2.14 12.76 13.53
N TYR A 258 2.89 13.62 14.23
CA TYR A 258 3.98 13.18 15.11
C TYR A 258 3.50 12.73 16.51
N ASP A 259 2.22 12.91 16.82
CA ASP A 259 1.69 12.71 18.17
C ASP A 259 1.23 11.27 18.42
N LYS A 260 1.91 10.56 19.32
CA LYS A 260 1.56 9.18 19.69
C LYS A 260 0.18 9.05 20.32
N PHE A 261 -0.37 10.09 20.94
CA PHE A 261 -1.74 10.09 21.43
C PHE A 261 -2.75 9.93 20.28
N VAL A 262 -2.50 10.63 19.17
CA VAL A 262 -3.30 10.50 17.94
C VAL A 262 -3.11 9.13 17.29
N TRP A 263 -1.91 8.56 17.36
CA TRP A 263 -1.64 7.20 16.89
C TRP A 263 -2.47 6.17 17.66
N ASN A 264 -2.42 6.23 19.01
CA ASN A 264 -3.20 5.34 19.87
C ASN A 264 -4.69 5.42 19.57
N TYR A 265 -5.23 6.63 19.33
CA TYR A 265 -6.62 6.84 18.97
C TYR A 265 -7.01 6.11 17.69
N ASN A 266 -6.25 6.30 16.60
CA ASN A 266 -6.56 5.67 15.32
C ASN A 266 -6.36 4.15 15.36
N VAL A 267 -5.34 3.66 16.07
CA VAL A 267 -5.08 2.23 16.21
C VAL A 267 -6.13 1.56 17.11
N ALA A 268 -6.61 2.22 18.16
CA ALA A 268 -7.72 1.69 18.97
C ALA A 268 -9.00 1.52 18.11
N ILE A 269 -9.33 2.50 17.26
CA ILE A 269 -10.46 2.39 16.32
C ILE A 269 -10.23 1.23 15.33
N ALA A 270 -9.01 1.06 14.83
CA ALA A 270 -8.68 -0.06 13.95
C ALA A 270 -8.89 -1.43 14.64
N LYS A 271 -8.43 -1.58 15.86
CA LYS A 271 -8.65 -2.81 16.67
C LYS A 271 -10.14 -3.10 16.88
N GLU A 272 -10.92 -2.10 17.22
CA GLU A 272 -12.37 -2.25 17.38
C GLU A 272 -13.06 -2.62 16.06
N ALA A 273 -12.64 -2.06 14.94
CA ALA A 273 -13.16 -2.43 13.62
C ALA A 273 -12.93 -3.93 13.33
N VAL A 274 -11.74 -4.47 13.65
CA VAL A 274 -11.45 -5.91 13.51
C VAL A 274 -12.37 -6.76 14.39
N LEU A 275 -12.59 -6.35 15.65
CA LEU A 275 -13.52 -7.05 16.56
C LEU A 275 -14.96 -7.00 16.07
N ASN A 276 -15.32 -5.98 15.29
CA ASN A 276 -16.62 -5.86 14.66
C ASN A 276 -16.78 -6.73 13.42
N GLY A 277 -15.69 -7.27 12.86
CA GLY A 277 -15.74 -8.20 11.72
C GLY A 277 -15.09 -7.70 10.44
N PHE A 278 -14.49 -6.51 10.43
CA PHE A 278 -13.70 -6.05 9.30
C PHE A 278 -12.44 -6.92 9.11
N LYS A 279 -12.08 -7.18 7.86
CA LYS A 279 -10.97 -8.07 7.48
C LYS A 279 -9.72 -7.32 7.04
N GLU A 280 -9.85 -6.01 6.83
CA GLU A 280 -8.75 -5.12 6.43
C GLU A 280 -8.97 -3.72 7.02
N ILE A 281 -7.87 -3.09 7.46
CA ILE A 281 -7.83 -1.70 7.89
C ILE A 281 -7.16 -0.87 6.82
N GLN A 282 -7.89 0.12 6.29
CA GLN A 282 -7.40 1.06 5.29
C GLN A 282 -7.28 2.45 5.89
N PHE A 283 -6.04 2.91 6.06
CA PHE A 283 -5.75 4.26 6.55
C PHE A 283 -5.78 5.25 5.39
N ASP A 284 -6.74 6.17 5.40
CA ASP A 284 -6.80 7.30 4.49
C ASP A 284 -6.40 8.59 5.20
N TYR A 285 -6.04 9.64 4.45
CA TYR A 285 -5.44 10.86 4.99
C TYR A 285 -4.28 10.57 5.96
N ILE A 286 -3.56 9.50 5.66
CA ILE A 286 -2.31 9.14 6.33
C ILE A 286 -1.17 10.00 5.76
N ARG A 287 -1.24 11.27 6.05
CA ARG A 287 -0.38 12.32 5.50
C ARG A 287 -0.53 13.64 6.23
N PHE A 288 0.40 14.53 5.97
CA PHE A 288 0.29 15.94 6.34
C PHE A 288 -0.61 16.71 5.35
N PRO A 289 -1.07 17.93 5.70
CA PRO A 289 -1.84 18.77 4.81
C PRO A 289 -1.10 19.14 3.53
N ASP A 290 -1.85 19.43 2.46
CA ASP A 290 -1.30 19.91 1.19
C ASP A 290 -0.68 21.31 1.33
N ASN A 291 0.16 21.68 0.34
CA ASN A 291 0.78 23.00 0.26
C ASN A 291 1.75 23.30 1.43
N ALA A 292 2.59 22.34 1.78
CA ALA A 292 3.56 22.42 2.86
C ALA A 292 4.39 23.72 2.83
N LYS A 293 4.81 24.19 1.66
CA LYS A 293 5.55 25.45 1.48
C LYS A 293 4.83 26.66 2.10
N LYS A 294 3.50 26.65 2.18
CA LYS A 294 2.71 27.77 2.77
C LYS A 294 2.59 27.68 4.28
N TYR A 295 2.48 26.47 4.84
CA TYR A 295 2.24 26.33 6.27
C TYR A 295 3.49 25.99 7.07
N ASN A 296 4.47 25.28 6.53
CA ASN A 296 5.70 24.95 7.26
C ASN A 296 6.38 26.16 7.97
N PRO A 297 6.45 27.36 7.33
CA PRO A 297 7.05 28.51 7.99
C PRO A 297 6.30 29.01 9.24
N ILE A 298 4.99 28.77 9.32
CA ILE A 298 4.09 29.34 10.36
C ILE A 298 3.58 28.30 11.35
N THR A 299 3.79 27.00 11.10
CA THR A 299 3.32 25.92 11.97
C THR A 299 4.41 25.38 12.86
N ASP A 300 3.97 24.81 13.97
CA ASP A 300 4.77 24.03 14.90
C ASP A 300 4.14 22.64 15.05
N PHE A 301 5.02 21.63 15.19
CA PHE A 301 4.63 20.23 15.34
C PHE A 301 5.29 19.69 16.63
N PRO A 302 4.62 19.82 17.79
CA PRO A 302 5.12 19.25 19.02
C PRO A 302 5.43 17.76 18.88
N GLY A 303 6.56 17.30 19.40
CA GLY A 303 7.00 15.91 19.28
C GLY A 303 7.65 15.53 17.94
N ARG A 304 7.92 16.50 17.07
CA ARG A 304 8.66 16.27 15.83
C ARG A 304 10.07 15.72 16.08
N ASP A 305 10.78 16.23 17.07
CA ASP A 305 12.10 15.77 17.54
C ASP A 305 13.15 15.62 16.42
N GLY A 306 13.10 16.52 15.43
CA GLY A 306 14.02 16.53 14.29
C GLY A 306 13.64 15.60 13.14
N ARG A 307 12.60 14.77 13.29
CA ARG A 307 12.14 13.84 12.24
C ARG A 307 11.54 14.60 11.06
N ASP A 308 11.70 14.04 9.87
CA ASP A 308 10.99 14.48 8.68
C ASP A 308 9.55 13.95 8.65
N LYS A 309 8.72 14.47 7.77
CA LYS A 309 7.30 14.12 7.73
C LYS A 309 7.07 12.68 7.30
N ASP A 310 7.88 12.18 6.39
CA ASP A 310 7.78 10.81 5.91
C ASP A 310 8.26 9.80 6.97
N GLU A 311 9.20 10.18 7.84
CA GLU A 311 9.57 9.39 9.01
C GLU A 311 8.42 9.28 10.02
N ALA A 312 7.65 10.35 10.21
CA ALA A 312 6.47 10.29 11.08
C ALA A 312 5.37 9.35 10.54
N ILE A 313 5.19 9.31 9.22
CA ILE A 313 4.22 8.40 8.60
C ILE A 313 4.73 6.95 8.64
N GLU A 314 6.02 6.73 8.38
CA GLU A 314 6.69 5.44 8.53
C GLU A 314 6.54 4.90 9.96
N ASP A 315 6.90 5.71 10.96
CA ASP A 315 6.79 5.36 12.39
C ASP A 315 5.35 5.02 12.80
N PHE A 316 4.35 5.78 12.29
CA PHE A 316 2.94 5.49 12.57
C PHE A 316 2.52 4.14 11.97
N LEU A 317 2.91 3.84 10.74
CA LEU A 317 2.54 2.57 10.10
C LEU A 317 3.24 1.38 10.76
N GLU A 318 4.49 1.54 11.14
CA GLU A 318 5.22 0.52 11.92
C GLU A 318 4.53 0.28 13.27
N TYR A 319 4.19 1.35 13.98
CA TYR A 319 3.42 1.27 15.23
C TYR A 319 2.06 0.56 15.02
N ALA A 320 1.33 0.93 13.98
CA ALA A 320 0.05 0.30 13.67
C ALA A 320 0.21 -1.20 13.32
N ARG A 321 1.26 -1.57 12.58
CA ARG A 321 1.59 -2.97 12.26
C ARG A 321 1.84 -3.77 13.53
N GLN A 322 2.69 -3.27 14.44
CA GLN A 322 3.01 -3.92 15.71
C GLN A 322 1.76 -4.12 16.58
N GLU A 323 0.94 -3.08 16.70
CA GLU A 323 -0.26 -3.08 17.53
C GLU A 323 -1.41 -3.93 16.96
N LEU A 324 -1.46 -4.13 15.65
CA LEU A 324 -2.48 -4.92 14.95
C LEU A 324 -2.05 -6.37 14.68
N GLU A 325 -0.80 -6.74 14.95
CA GLU A 325 -0.27 -8.09 14.69
C GLU A 325 -1.13 -9.18 15.35
N SER A 326 -1.46 -8.99 16.62
CA SER A 326 -2.30 -9.94 17.38
C SER A 326 -3.77 -9.98 16.93
N TYR A 327 -4.20 -9.03 16.10
CA TYR A 327 -5.54 -8.96 15.52
C TYR A 327 -5.65 -9.64 14.14
N LYS A 328 -4.53 -10.10 13.57
CA LYS A 328 -4.47 -10.86 12.31
C LYS A 328 -5.28 -10.21 11.18
N VAL A 329 -4.97 -8.96 10.88
CA VAL A 329 -5.69 -8.15 9.90
C VAL A 329 -4.73 -7.55 8.86
N ASN A 330 -5.18 -7.44 7.61
CA ASN A 330 -4.46 -6.72 6.57
C ASN A 330 -4.45 -5.21 6.83
N ILE A 331 -3.36 -4.54 6.45
CA ILE A 331 -3.22 -3.09 6.54
C ILE A 331 -3.02 -2.52 5.14
N ALA A 332 -3.86 -1.56 4.79
CA ALA A 332 -3.79 -0.80 3.55
C ALA A 332 -3.57 0.69 3.83
N ALA A 333 -2.91 1.39 2.91
CA ALA A 333 -2.72 2.83 2.99
C ALA A 333 -3.14 3.52 1.69
N ASP A 334 -3.99 4.55 1.80
CA ASP A 334 -4.38 5.40 0.69
C ASP A 334 -3.31 6.48 0.48
N VAL A 335 -2.79 6.56 -0.74
CA VAL A 335 -1.75 7.51 -1.08
C VAL A 335 -2.15 8.35 -2.30
N PHE A 336 -1.60 9.55 -2.40
CA PHE A 336 -1.80 10.36 -3.59
C PHE A 336 -1.28 9.67 -4.85
N GLY A 337 -2.04 9.74 -5.95
CA GLY A 337 -1.63 9.17 -7.23
C GLY A 337 -0.28 9.69 -7.73
N VAL A 338 0.08 10.93 -7.38
CA VAL A 338 1.37 11.54 -7.73
C VAL A 338 2.57 10.85 -7.08
N ILE A 339 2.38 10.13 -5.97
CA ILE A 339 3.45 9.39 -5.28
C ILE A 339 4.04 8.26 -6.13
N THR A 340 3.32 7.78 -7.14
CA THR A 340 3.85 6.82 -8.10
C THR A 340 5.01 7.38 -8.91
N LYS A 341 5.11 8.70 -9.08
CA LYS A 341 6.15 9.35 -9.88
C LYS A 341 7.46 9.50 -9.12
N SER A 342 8.57 9.22 -9.79
CA SER A 342 9.91 9.23 -9.20
C SER A 342 10.70 10.52 -9.51
N TRP A 343 10.16 11.70 -9.18
CA TRP A 343 10.94 12.95 -9.25
C TRP A 343 11.86 13.08 -8.07
N ASP A 344 11.19 13.15 -6.91
CA ASP A 344 11.73 13.12 -5.57
C ASP A 344 11.04 11.98 -4.84
N ASP A 345 11.60 11.56 -3.74
CA ASP A 345 11.01 10.48 -2.97
C ASP A 345 9.73 10.94 -2.25
N GLU A 346 9.65 12.23 -1.90
CA GLU A 346 8.48 12.86 -1.29
C GLU A 346 8.02 14.09 -2.09
N PRO A 347 7.33 13.92 -3.22
CA PRO A 347 7.08 14.98 -4.20
C PRO A 347 6.26 16.17 -3.66
N GLU A 348 5.36 15.96 -2.69
CA GLU A 348 4.43 16.99 -2.17
C GLU A 348 4.75 17.46 -0.74
N ASP A 349 5.80 16.96 -0.10
CA ASP A 349 6.16 17.21 1.32
C ASP A 349 4.93 16.98 2.25
N ILE A 350 4.23 15.87 2.00
CA ILE A 350 3.05 15.45 2.77
C ILE A 350 3.30 14.22 3.63
N GLY A 351 4.53 13.70 3.63
CA GLY A 351 4.94 12.53 4.39
C GLY A 351 4.65 11.20 3.71
N GLN A 352 4.24 11.18 2.45
CA GLN A 352 3.98 9.95 1.71
C GLN A 352 5.15 9.58 0.82
N THR A 353 6.06 8.77 1.34
CA THR A 353 7.18 8.19 0.60
C THR A 353 6.93 6.69 0.39
N TRP A 354 6.84 6.26 -0.87
CA TRP A 354 6.45 4.88 -1.23
C TRP A 354 7.28 3.82 -0.51
N ARG A 355 8.61 3.90 -0.59
CA ARG A 355 9.54 2.92 0.00
C ARG A 355 9.44 2.81 1.52
N LYS A 356 9.17 3.94 2.23
CA LYS A 356 9.02 3.98 3.69
C LYS A 356 7.69 3.36 4.11
N MET A 357 6.59 3.79 3.49
CA MET A 357 5.26 3.26 3.81
C MET A 357 5.14 1.76 3.49
N ALA A 358 5.77 1.30 2.40
CA ALA A 358 5.71 -0.08 1.94
C ALA A 358 6.21 -1.11 2.97
N LYS A 359 7.06 -0.72 3.93
CA LYS A 359 7.64 -1.64 4.93
C LYS A 359 6.61 -2.23 5.90
N SER A 360 5.51 -1.52 6.12
CA SER A 360 4.57 -1.84 7.21
C SER A 360 3.12 -2.06 6.74
N ILE A 361 2.87 -2.17 5.43
CA ILE A 361 1.53 -2.37 4.86
C ILE A 361 1.49 -3.58 3.92
N ASP A 362 0.30 -4.14 3.76
CA ASP A 362 0.04 -5.23 2.82
C ASP A 362 -0.42 -4.71 1.45
N TYR A 363 -1.14 -3.57 1.45
CA TYR A 363 -1.71 -2.97 0.24
C TYR A 363 -1.38 -1.49 0.14
N MET A 364 -0.78 -1.09 -0.98
CA MET A 364 -0.59 0.30 -1.35
C MET A 364 -1.70 0.72 -2.31
N CYS A 365 -2.50 1.71 -1.92
CA CYS A 365 -3.70 2.11 -2.63
C CYS A 365 -3.56 3.53 -3.22
N PRO A 366 -2.87 3.71 -4.37
CA PRO A 366 -2.73 5.01 -4.99
C PRO A 366 -4.06 5.51 -5.58
N MET A 367 -4.44 6.74 -5.23
CA MET A 367 -5.65 7.42 -5.71
C MET A 367 -5.40 8.00 -7.12
N ILE A 368 -5.54 7.16 -8.14
CA ILE A 368 -5.27 7.52 -9.53
C ILE A 368 -6.57 7.98 -10.18
N TYR A 369 -6.97 9.24 -9.91
CA TYR A 369 -8.14 9.85 -10.53
C TYR A 369 -7.71 10.75 -11.68
N PRO A 370 -8.00 10.43 -12.95
CA PRO A 370 -7.56 11.23 -14.10
C PRO A 370 -7.89 12.72 -13.99
N SER A 371 -9.04 13.07 -13.39
CA SER A 371 -9.46 14.45 -13.15
C SER A 371 -8.58 15.24 -12.15
N HIS A 372 -7.73 14.56 -11.38
CA HIS A 372 -6.87 15.19 -10.37
C HIS A 372 -5.44 15.47 -10.87
N TYR A 373 -5.14 15.07 -12.10
CA TYR A 373 -3.87 15.37 -12.74
C TYR A 373 -3.97 16.68 -13.53
N SER A 374 -2.93 17.51 -13.43
CA SER A 374 -2.87 18.81 -14.11
C SER A 374 -2.67 18.68 -15.61
N THR A 375 -3.00 19.71 -16.37
CA THR A 375 -2.73 19.84 -17.81
C THR A 375 -1.28 19.50 -18.13
N GLY A 376 -1.06 18.70 -19.17
CA GLY A 376 0.26 18.24 -19.63
C GLY A 376 0.77 16.99 -18.92
N TRP A 377 0.11 16.51 -17.87
CA TRP A 377 0.54 15.31 -17.16
C TRP A 377 0.40 14.08 -18.07
N TYR A 378 1.44 13.25 -18.09
CA TYR A 378 1.57 12.10 -19.02
C TYR A 378 1.41 12.45 -20.51
N GLY A 379 1.64 13.72 -20.88
CA GLY A 379 1.50 14.22 -22.25
C GLY A 379 0.06 14.57 -22.66
N TYR A 380 -0.92 14.49 -21.76
CA TYR A 380 -2.32 14.79 -22.05
C TYR A 380 -2.66 16.24 -21.70
N GLU A 381 -3.26 16.98 -22.65
CA GLU A 381 -3.76 18.33 -22.37
C GLU A 381 -4.85 18.32 -21.29
N VAL A 382 -5.76 17.36 -21.36
CA VAL A 382 -6.81 17.12 -20.36
C VAL A 382 -6.75 15.65 -19.93
N PRO A 383 -6.00 15.31 -18.85
CA PRO A 383 -5.87 13.93 -18.39
C PRO A 383 -7.20 13.22 -18.13
N ASP A 384 -8.25 13.94 -17.68
CA ASP A 384 -9.59 13.41 -17.45
C ASP A 384 -10.22 12.74 -18.70
N GLN A 385 -9.79 13.14 -19.91
CA GLN A 385 -10.25 12.53 -21.16
C GLN A 385 -9.55 11.20 -21.50
N HIS A 386 -8.53 10.81 -20.73
CA HIS A 386 -7.67 9.67 -21.02
C HIS A 386 -7.58 8.68 -19.84
N PRO A 387 -8.72 8.11 -19.37
CA PRO A 387 -8.74 7.25 -18.19
C PRO A 387 -7.80 6.05 -18.27
N TYR A 388 -7.79 5.34 -19.41
CA TYR A 388 -6.85 4.24 -19.65
C TYR A 388 -5.38 4.70 -19.61
N GLY A 389 -5.06 5.77 -20.33
CA GLY A 389 -3.66 6.23 -20.47
C GLY A 389 -3.07 6.74 -19.15
N VAL A 390 -3.86 7.47 -18.37
CA VAL A 390 -3.42 7.96 -17.05
C VAL A 390 -3.21 6.81 -16.07
N LEU A 391 -4.15 5.86 -16.01
CA LEU A 391 -4.01 4.67 -15.16
C LEU A 391 -2.79 3.83 -15.56
N SER A 392 -2.66 3.52 -16.86
CA SER A 392 -1.54 2.73 -17.36
C SER A 392 -0.19 3.39 -17.00
N ALA A 393 -0.06 4.71 -17.19
CA ALA A 393 1.18 5.41 -16.88
C ALA A 393 1.51 5.41 -15.38
N ALA A 394 0.55 5.76 -14.52
CA ALA A 394 0.75 5.77 -13.08
C ALA A 394 1.03 4.37 -12.49
N LEU A 395 0.33 3.35 -12.99
CA LEU A 395 0.56 1.97 -12.54
C LEU A 395 1.92 1.42 -12.99
N LYS A 396 2.43 1.80 -14.16
CA LYS A 396 3.81 1.47 -14.58
C LYS A 396 4.85 2.06 -13.62
N GLU A 397 4.66 3.30 -13.19
CA GLU A 397 5.51 3.94 -12.20
C GLU A 397 5.41 3.24 -10.83
N ALA A 398 4.20 2.85 -10.40
CA ALA A 398 3.98 2.10 -9.16
C ALA A 398 4.67 0.71 -9.19
N ILE A 399 4.56 -0.01 -10.31
CA ILE A 399 5.25 -1.30 -10.52
C ILE A 399 6.76 -1.13 -10.45
N GLU A 400 7.31 -0.09 -11.06
CA GLU A 400 8.75 0.19 -11.01
C GLU A 400 9.22 0.44 -9.57
N ARG A 401 8.43 1.15 -8.75
CA ARG A 401 8.72 1.36 -7.33
C ARG A 401 8.67 0.05 -6.54
N ASN A 402 7.62 -0.76 -6.73
CA ASN A 402 7.51 -2.05 -6.07
C ASN A 402 8.66 -3.00 -6.46
N ALA A 403 9.07 -3.00 -7.72
CA ALA A 403 10.18 -3.83 -8.18
C ALA A 403 11.54 -3.45 -7.56
N SER A 404 11.62 -2.33 -6.84
CA SER A 404 12.79 -1.91 -6.08
C SER A 404 12.78 -2.34 -4.61
N LEU A 405 11.74 -3.05 -4.16
CA LEU A 405 11.56 -3.48 -2.77
C LEU A 405 11.76 -4.99 -2.64
N GLU A 406 12.29 -5.43 -1.51
CA GLU A 406 12.43 -6.85 -1.19
C GLU A 406 11.06 -7.51 -0.96
N ASN A 407 10.20 -6.83 -0.19
CA ASN A 407 8.87 -7.29 0.17
C ASN A 407 7.84 -6.22 -0.22
N PRO A 408 7.48 -6.14 -1.52
CA PRO A 408 6.56 -5.10 -1.98
C PRO A 408 5.12 -5.37 -1.53
N PRO A 409 4.34 -4.33 -1.15
CA PRO A 409 2.92 -4.45 -0.94
C PRO A 409 2.18 -4.71 -2.26
N VAL A 410 0.98 -5.26 -2.19
CA VAL A 410 0.10 -5.36 -3.36
C VAL A 410 -0.34 -3.95 -3.78
N ILE A 411 -0.26 -3.65 -5.09
CA ILE A 411 -0.76 -2.40 -5.65
C ILE A 411 -2.25 -2.55 -5.92
N ARG A 412 -3.07 -1.75 -5.24
CA ARG A 412 -4.54 -1.74 -5.39
C ARG A 412 -5.02 -0.30 -5.63
N PRO A 413 -5.08 0.17 -6.88
CA PRO A 413 -5.43 1.55 -7.18
C PRO A 413 -6.88 1.87 -6.82
N TRP A 414 -7.10 3.08 -6.31
CA TRP A 414 -8.38 3.75 -6.38
C TRP A 414 -8.57 4.33 -7.78
N ILE A 415 -9.69 3.99 -8.43
CA ILE A 415 -10.04 4.48 -9.75
C ILE A 415 -11.26 5.42 -9.71
N GLN A 416 -11.38 6.27 -10.71
CA GLN A 416 -12.43 7.30 -10.78
C GLN A 416 -13.76 6.70 -11.26
N GLY A 417 -14.77 6.70 -10.38
CA GLY A 417 -16.15 6.27 -10.67
C GLY A 417 -17.14 7.44 -10.76
N PHE A 418 -16.68 8.66 -11.06
CA PHE A 418 -17.50 9.87 -11.07
C PHE A 418 -17.14 10.79 -12.23
N THR A 419 -18.09 11.64 -12.65
CA THR A 419 -17.84 12.70 -13.65
C THR A 419 -17.37 13.98 -12.96
N ALA A 420 -16.17 14.47 -13.33
CA ALA A 420 -15.52 15.64 -12.75
C ALA A 420 -15.90 16.93 -13.48
N SER A 421 -17.15 17.35 -13.38
CA SER A 421 -17.68 18.51 -14.12
C SER A 421 -17.01 19.88 -13.84
N TRP A 422 -16.17 19.94 -12.81
CA TRP A 422 -15.34 21.14 -12.50
C TRP A 422 -14.05 21.22 -13.32
N VAL A 423 -13.65 20.15 -14.01
CA VAL A 423 -12.46 20.13 -14.88
C VAL A 423 -12.84 20.71 -16.25
N LYS A 424 -12.11 21.73 -16.68
CA LYS A 424 -12.34 22.28 -18.03
C LYS A 424 -11.99 21.23 -19.09
N GLY A 425 -12.97 20.89 -19.93
CA GLY A 425 -12.80 19.83 -20.95
C GLY A 425 -13.05 18.43 -20.42
N TYR A 426 -13.68 18.27 -19.26
CA TYR A 426 -14.05 16.95 -18.72
C TYR A 426 -14.86 16.10 -19.69
N ILE A 427 -14.85 14.79 -19.48
CA ILE A 427 -15.78 13.85 -20.14
C ILE A 427 -16.74 13.23 -19.13
N LYS A 428 -17.84 12.66 -19.59
CA LYS A 428 -18.71 11.86 -18.73
C LYS A 428 -18.06 10.51 -18.49
N TYR A 429 -18.00 10.11 -17.22
CA TYR A 429 -17.58 8.77 -16.83
C TYR A 429 -18.80 7.85 -16.81
N ASN A 430 -19.00 7.16 -17.91
CA ASN A 430 -19.98 6.09 -18.09
C ASN A 430 -19.31 4.72 -17.81
N PRO A 431 -20.00 3.59 -17.89
CA PRO A 431 -19.38 2.25 -17.71
C PRO A 431 -18.08 2.04 -18.48
N LYS A 432 -18.00 2.54 -19.71
CA LYS A 432 -16.81 2.40 -20.56
C LYS A 432 -15.58 3.07 -19.96
N GLU A 433 -15.69 4.31 -19.48
CA GLU A 433 -14.57 5.07 -18.92
C GLU A 433 -14.07 4.43 -17.61
N VAL A 434 -14.97 3.87 -16.82
CA VAL A 434 -14.59 3.10 -15.60
C VAL A 434 -13.91 1.79 -16.01
N ARG A 435 -14.47 1.05 -16.97
CA ARG A 435 -13.90 -0.23 -17.44
C ARG A 435 -12.53 -0.07 -18.08
N LEU A 436 -12.27 1.01 -18.81
CA LEU A 436 -10.98 1.31 -19.39
C LEU A 436 -9.87 1.48 -18.33
N GLN A 437 -10.21 1.98 -17.14
CA GLN A 437 -9.27 2.04 -16.03
C GLN A 437 -8.95 0.64 -15.48
N ILE A 438 -9.96 -0.22 -15.36
CA ILE A 438 -9.79 -1.62 -14.93
C ILE A 438 -8.92 -2.38 -15.96
N LEU A 439 -9.20 -2.21 -17.26
CA LEU A 439 -8.41 -2.81 -18.34
C LEU A 439 -6.92 -2.40 -18.26
N ALA A 440 -6.63 -1.12 -18.01
CA ALA A 440 -5.25 -0.63 -17.88
C ALA A 440 -4.48 -1.33 -16.75
N GLY A 441 -5.14 -1.61 -15.62
CA GLY A 441 -4.56 -2.40 -14.53
C GLY A 441 -4.35 -3.86 -14.93
N LYS A 442 -5.37 -4.48 -15.48
CA LYS A 442 -5.37 -5.89 -15.88
C LYS A 442 -4.27 -6.21 -16.90
N GLU A 443 -4.03 -5.34 -17.87
CA GLU A 443 -2.93 -5.48 -18.82
C GLU A 443 -1.54 -5.42 -18.17
N LEU A 444 -1.42 -4.80 -17.01
CA LEU A 444 -0.19 -4.75 -16.21
C LEU A 444 -0.12 -5.82 -15.12
N GLY A 445 -1.10 -6.75 -15.06
CA GLY A 445 -1.18 -7.80 -14.06
C GLY A 445 -1.74 -7.34 -12.71
N ILE A 446 -2.31 -6.13 -12.66
CA ILE A 446 -2.98 -5.59 -11.48
C ILE A 446 -4.48 -5.82 -11.65
N ASN A 447 -5.00 -6.86 -10.99
CA ASN A 447 -6.42 -7.26 -11.08
C ASN A 447 -7.27 -6.63 -9.99
N GLU A 448 -6.64 -6.12 -8.92
CA GLU A 448 -7.30 -5.48 -7.80
C GLU A 448 -7.54 -3.99 -8.08
N TYR A 449 -8.69 -3.49 -7.64
CA TYR A 449 -9.04 -2.08 -7.74
C TYR A 449 -10.13 -1.69 -6.75
N LEU A 450 -10.17 -0.41 -6.41
CA LEU A 450 -11.24 0.20 -5.62
C LEU A 450 -11.84 1.36 -6.42
N VAL A 451 -13.17 1.48 -6.46
CA VAL A 451 -13.86 2.52 -7.21
C VAL A 451 -14.33 3.63 -6.26
N TRP A 452 -13.83 4.83 -6.47
CA TRP A 452 -14.26 5.99 -5.70
C TRP A 452 -15.44 6.72 -6.36
N ASN A 453 -16.53 6.84 -5.63
CA ASN A 453 -17.63 7.75 -5.95
C ASN A 453 -18.29 8.22 -4.65
N ALA A 454 -18.05 9.48 -4.25
CA ALA A 454 -18.58 10.04 -3.01
C ALA A 454 -20.12 10.10 -2.98
N SER A 455 -20.81 10.04 -4.15
CA SER A 455 -22.28 9.98 -4.21
C SER A 455 -22.84 8.57 -4.00
N ASN A 456 -21.98 7.52 -4.00
CA ASN A 456 -22.35 6.11 -3.94
C ASN A 456 -23.39 5.72 -5.03
N VAL A 457 -23.17 6.18 -6.24
CA VAL A 457 -23.96 5.83 -7.43
C VAL A 457 -23.05 5.18 -8.44
N TYR A 458 -23.27 3.91 -8.71
CA TYR A 458 -22.44 3.09 -9.57
C TYR A 458 -23.27 2.51 -10.71
N ASP A 459 -22.73 2.53 -11.92
CA ASP A 459 -23.34 1.85 -13.06
C ASP A 459 -22.83 0.40 -13.11
N PRO A 460 -23.72 -0.61 -12.94
CA PRO A 460 -23.30 -2.00 -12.84
C PRO A 460 -22.63 -2.53 -14.10
N LEU A 461 -22.91 -1.96 -15.27
CA LEU A 461 -22.31 -2.40 -16.53
C LEU A 461 -20.80 -2.13 -16.62
N ALA A 462 -20.27 -1.27 -15.75
CA ALA A 462 -18.82 -1.04 -15.64
C ALA A 462 -18.06 -2.27 -15.11
N TYR A 463 -18.74 -3.20 -14.44
CA TYR A 463 -18.12 -4.33 -13.73
C TYR A 463 -18.33 -5.67 -14.44
N PHE A 464 -18.63 -5.61 -15.74
CA PHE A 464 -18.59 -6.78 -16.62
C PHE A 464 -17.40 -6.68 -17.57
N PRO A 465 -16.77 -7.82 -17.95
CA PRO A 465 -15.69 -7.85 -18.93
C PRO A 465 -16.13 -7.29 -20.29
N ILE A 466 -15.20 -6.66 -21.01
CA ILE A 466 -15.38 -6.23 -22.40
C ILE A 466 -14.55 -7.12 -23.36
N GLU A 467 -14.84 -7.07 -24.67
CA GLU A 467 -14.16 -7.94 -25.66
C GLU A 467 -12.65 -7.75 -25.68
N GLU A 468 -12.17 -6.53 -25.47
CA GLU A 468 -10.75 -6.19 -25.44
C GLU A 468 -9.99 -7.00 -24.38
N GLU A 469 -10.65 -7.37 -23.28
CA GLU A 469 -10.04 -8.15 -22.19
C GLU A 469 -9.77 -9.61 -22.56
N ASN A 470 -10.44 -10.14 -23.56
CA ASN A 470 -10.23 -11.53 -24.01
C ASN A 470 -8.83 -11.74 -24.61
N ASN A 471 -8.18 -10.65 -25.03
CA ASN A 471 -6.84 -10.66 -25.62
C ASN A 471 -5.75 -10.25 -24.64
N VAL A 472 -6.08 -9.98 -23.39
CA VAL A 472 -5.11 -9.59 -22.36
C VAL A 472 -4.26 -10.80 -21.99
N ILE A 473 -2.96 -10.72 -22.30
CA ILE A 473 -1.97 -11.70 -21.86
C ILE A 473 -1.33 -11.17 -20.58
N ALA A 474 -1.49 -11.89 -19.48
CA ALA A 474 -0.87 -11.55 -18.22
C ALA A 474 0.66 -11.40 -18.40
N PRO A 475 1.31 -10.41 -17.76
CA PRO A 475 2.71 -10.10 -17.98
C PRO A 475 3.66 -11.29 -17.80
N ASP A 476 3.39 -12.16 -16.83
CA ASP A 476 4.15 -13.39 -16.53
C ASP A 476 4.02 -14.47 -17.63
N LYS A 477 3.01 -14.36 -18.51
CA LYS A 477 2.76 -15.27 -19.63
C LYS A 477 3.21 -14.72 -20.98
N ARG A 478 3.77 -13.50 -21.02
CA ARG A 478 4.28 -12.91 -22.25
C ARG A 478 5.57 -13.60 -22.67
N GLN A 479 5.67 -13.92 -23.95
CA GLN A 479 6.87 -14.57 -24.52
C GLN A 479 7.97 -13.57 -24.94
N ASP A 480 7.72 -12.28 -24.86
CA ASP A 480 8.66 -11.21 -25.22
C ASP A 480 9.72 -11.06 -24.12
N ILE A 481 10.89 -11.68 -24.33
CA ILE A 481 12.01 -11.61 -23.38
C ILE A 481 12.77 -10.27 -23.46
N GLU A 482 12.59 -9.49 -24.52
CA GLU A 482 13.27 -8.20 -24.68
C GLU A 482 12.66 -7.12 -23.78
N LYS A 483 11.35 -7.17 -23.58
CA LYS A 483 10.65 -6.18 -22.76
C LYS A 483 10.56 -6.60 -21.28
N ASP A 484 10.60 -5.58 -20.45
CA ASP A 484 10.29 -5.73 -19.02
C ASP A 484 8.76 -5.73 -18.78
N LEU A 485 8.35 -5.90 -17.52
CA LEU A 485 6.96 -6.00 -17.10
C LEU A 485 6.10 -4.80 -17.55
N ILE A 486 6.71 -3.61 -17.63
CA ILE A 486 6.03 -2.38 -18.04
C ILE A 486 6.32 -1.99 -19.51
N GLY A 487 6.95 -2.91 -20.28
CA GLY A 487 7.09 -2.83 -21.72
C GLY A 487 8.33 -2.09 -22.22
N ARG A 488 9.37 -1.88 -21.40
CA ARG A 488 10.62 -1.21 -21.77
C ARG A 488 11.67 -2.23 -22.22
N THR A 489 12.46 -1.84 -23.24
CA THR A 489 13.64 -2.56 -23.71
C THR A 489 14.89 -2.15 -22.92
N PRO A 490 15.98 -2.97 -22.91
CA PRO A 490 17.21 -2.66 -22.18
C PRO A 490 17.82 -1.29 -22.53
N ASP A 491 17.81 -0.91 -23.81
CA ASP A 491 18.33 0.40 -24.27
C ASP A 491 17.49 1.57 -23.76
N SER A 492 16.16 1.39 -23.70
CA SER A 492 15.23 2.36 -23.13
C SER A 492 15.53 2.60 -21.65
N VAL A 493 15.71 1.53 -20.88
CA VAL A 493 16.04 1.62 -19.43
C VAL A 493 17.43 2.24 -19.22
N MET A 494 18.40 1.89 -20.05
CA MET A 494 19.73 2.53 -20.03
C MET A 494 19.65 4.03 -20.28
N LYS A 495 18.86 4.47 -21.26
CA LYS A 495 18.63 5.90 -21.54
C LYS A 495 17.97 6.61 -20.34
N ASP A 496 16.99 5.97 -19.70
CA ASP A 496 16.34 6.51 -18.50
C ASP A 496 17.34 6.67 -17.35
N TYR A 497 18.17 5.65 -17.11
CA TYR A 497 19.18 5.66 -16.05
C TYR A 497 20.22 6.78 -16.28
N LEU A 498 20.82 6.84 -17.46
CA LEU A 498 21.84 7.85 -17.79
C LEU A 498 21.26 9.27 -17.84
N SER A 499 19.99 9.41 -18.26
CA SER A 499 19.29 10.69 -18.20
C SER A 499 19.06 11.13 -16.75
N ALA A 500 18.72 10.20 -15.86
CA ALA A 500 18.57 10.46 -14.43
C ALA A 500 19.92 10.86 -13.80
N GLU A 501 21.01 10.14 -14.11
CA GLU A 501 22.36 10.48 -13.65
C GLU A 501 22.79 11.88 -14.12
N LYS A 502 22.61 12.18 -15.41
CA LYS A 502 22.95 13.50 -15.99
C LYS A 502 22.20 14.64 -15.32
N ASN A 503 20.93 14.43 -14.99
CA ASN A 503 20.05 15.43 -14.39
C ASN A 503 19.99 15.36 -12.85
N LYS A 504 20.79 14.48 -12.23
CA LYS A 504 20.85 14.27 -10.78
C LYS A 504 19.50 13.87 -10.14
N VAL A 505 18.70 13.08 -10.88
CA VAL A 505 17.46 12.49 -10.37
C VAL A 505 17.81 11.16 -9.67
N TYR A 506 18.38 11.26 -8.48
CA TYR A 506 18.94 10.11 -7.74
C TYR A 506 17.89 9.07 -7.38
N SER A 507 16.65 9.49 -7.11
CA SER A 507 15.54 8.58 -6.86
C SER A 507 15.28 7.64 -8.05
N LYS A 508 15.35 8.15 -9.29
CA LYS A 508 15.21 7.32 -10.50
C LYS A 508 16.41 6.38 -10.69
N MET A 509 17.63 6.84 -10.43
CA MET A 509 18.81 5.98 -10.46
C MET A 509 18.67 4.84 -9.42
N TYR A 510 18.24 5.16 -8.20
CA TYR A 510 18.01 4.19 -7.13
C TYR A 510 17.00 3.12 -7.56
N LEU A 511 15.87 3.50 -8.15
CA LEU A 511 14.85 2.56 -8.64
C LEU A 511 15.40 1.64 -9.75
N LEU A 512 16.32 2.12 -10.59
CA LEU A 512 16.89 1.38 -11.71
C LEU A 512 18.20 0.67 -11.39
N THR A 513 18.70 0.75 -10.16
CA THR A 513 19.86 -0.03 -9.67
C THR A 513 19.37 -1.34 -9.06
N PRO A 514 20.02 -2.51 -9.29
CA PRO A 514 19.68 -3.77 -8.63
C PRO A 514 19.71 -3.67 -7.10
N ILE A 515 18.85 -4.42 -6.42
CA ILE A 515 18.76 -4.40 -4.94
C ILE A 515 20.11 -4.74 -4.31
N ASP A 516 20.77 -5.78 -4.82
CA ASP A 516 22.08 -6.24 -4.29
C ASP A 516 23.24 -5.25 -4.56
N ASP A 517 23.13 -4.40 -5.60
CA ASP A 517 24.14 -3.40 -5.94
C ASP A 517 23.90 -2.07 -5.18
N ARG A 518 22.77 -1.94 -4.48
CA ARG A 518 22.47 -0.82 -3.58
C ARG A 518 22.99 -1.15 -2.19
N VAL A 519 24.16 -0.63 -1.87
CA VAL A 519 24.85 -0.95 -0.61
C VAL A 519 24.08 -0.44 0.62
N PHE A 520 23.09 0.47 0.46
CA PHE A 520 22.47 1.22 1.55
C PHE A 520 21.04 1.64 1.23
N ASP A 521 20.40 2.34 2.16
CA ASP A 521 19.14 3.02 1.92
C ASP A 521 19.30 4.17 0.90
N TYR A 522 18.20 4.83 0.57
CA TYR A 522 18.21 5.86 -0.48
C TYR A 522 19.14 7.04 -0.16
N ASP A 523 19.21 7.52 1.09
CA ASP A 523 20.00 8.68 1.44
C ASP A 523 21.51 8.38 1.39
N GLU A 524 21.88 7.18 1.82
CA GLU A 524 23.27 6.70 1.71
C GLU A 524 23.63 6.42 0.25
N PHE A 525 22.73 5.83 -0.55
CA PHE A 525 22.93 5.67 -1.99
C PHE A 525 23.15 7.03 -2.67
N ARG A 526 22.30 8.01 -2.41
CA ARG A 526 22.44 9.37 -2.93
C ARG A 526 23.77 9.96 -2.55
N THR A 527 24.13 9.93 -1.27
CA THR A 527 25.39 10.44 -0.75
C THR A 527 26.59 9.73 -1.40
N SER A 528 26.52 8.42 -1.60
CA SER A 528 27.58 7.64 -2.26
C SER A 528 27.81 8.11 -3.70
N ILE A 529 26.74 8.31 -4.47
CA ILE A 529 26.83 8.79 -5.86
C ILE A 529 27.35 10.24 -5.90
N GLU A 530 26.89 11.12 -5.04
CA GLU A 530 27.36 12.51 -4.95
C GLU A 530 28.85 12.58 -4.58
N SER A 531 29.33 11.71 -3.70
CA SER A 531 30.72 11.66 -3.24
C SER A 531 31.71 11.28 -4.36
N LEU A 532 31.26 10.59 -5.42
CA LEU A 532 32.09 10.29 -6.58
C LEU A 532 32.54 11.57 -7.31
N ASN A 533 31.83 12.68 -7.10
CA ASN A 533 32.08 13.96 -7.78
C ASN A 533 32.21 13.84 -9.31
N LEU A 534 31.50 12.86 -9.89
CA LEU A 534 31.44 12.61 -11.32
C LEU A 534 30.22 13.30 -11.94
N LYS A 535 30.42 14.01 -13.04
CA LYS A 535 29.36 14.62 -13.81
C LYS A 535 29.30 13.99 -15.20
N LEU A 536 28.20 13.32 -15.51
CA LEU A 536 27.92 12.84 -16.85
C LEU A 536 27.65 14.03 -17.79
N VAL A 537 28.53 14.26 -18.75
CA VAL A 537 28.47 15.37 -19.70
C VAL A 537 27.56 14.99 -20.88
N LYS A 538 27.86 13.86 -21.51
CA LYS A 538 27.09 13.31 -22.63
C LYS A 538 27.11 11.80 -22.63
N PHE A 539 26.13 11.21 -23.27
CA PHE A 539 26.05 9.77 -23.54
C PHE A 539 25.30 9.53 -24.86
N ASP A 540 25.54 8.37 -25.44
CA ASP A 540 24.80 7.83 -26.58
C ASP A 540 24.64 6.32 -26.40
N VAL A 541 23.41 5.84 -26.45
CA VAL A 541 23.08 4.41 -26.36
C VAL A 541 22.93 3.88 -27.78
N LYS A 542 23.83 2.97 -28.15
CA LYS A 542 24.01 2.53 -29.55
C LYS A 542 23.14 1.34 -29.91
N ASP A 543 23.24 0.26 -29.12
CA ASP A 543 22.62 -1.03 -29.41
C ASP A 543 22.45 -1.85 -28.13
N TYR A 544 21.63 -2.90 -28.16
CA TYR A 544 21.51 -3.85 -27.05
C TYR A 544 21.41 -5.30 -27.54
N LYS A 545 21.76 -6.22 -26.66
CA LYS A 545 21.60 -7.64 -26.87
C LYS A 545 21.01 -8.29 -25.62
N VAL A 546 19.84 -8.91 -25.76
CA VAL A 546 19.29 -9.79 -24.72
C VAL A 546 20.03 -11.11 -24.76
N ILE A 547 20.65 -11.49 -23.65
CA ILE A 547 21.45 -12.72 -23.50
C ILE A 547 20.54 -13.89 -23.12
N ASP A 548 19.65 -13.66 -22.18
CA ASP A 548 18.63 -14.62 -21.70
C ASP A 548 17.42 -13.86 -21.10
N GLN A 549 16.52 -14.60 -20.45
CA GLN A 549 15.31 -14.03 -19.85
C GLN A 549 15.58 -12.91 -18.85
N ASN A 550 16.72 -12.96 -18.14
CA ASN A 550 17.04 -12.05 -17.05
C ASN A 550 18.30 -11.20 -17.26
N ASN A 551 19.01 -11.36 -18.38
CA ASN A 551 20.29 -10.70 -18.61
C ASN A 551 20.31 -10.04 -19.99
N ALA A 552 20.84 -8.81 -20.05
CA ALA A 552 21.09 -8.08 -21.27
C ALA A 552 22.39 -7.28 -21.20
N GLU A 553 22.91 -6.92 -22.38
CA GLU A 553 24.05 -6.04 -22.56
C GLU A 553 23.63 -4.87 -23.44
N VAL A 554 24.08 -3.67 -23.07
CA VAL A 554 23.83 -2.43 -23.84
C VAL A 554 25.15 -1.79 -24.19
N LYS A 555 25.34 -1.52 -25.49
CA LYS A 555 26.48 -0.78 -26.02
C LYS A 555 26.22 0.71 -25.99
N LEU A 556 27.17 1.47 -25.48
CA LEU A 556 27.03 2.91 -25.31
C LEU A 556 28.38 3.63 -25.41
N SER A 557 28.33 4.93 -25.65
CA SER A 557 29.47 5.84 -25.44
C SER A 557 29.09 6.89 -24.39
N TYR A 558 30.08 7.37 -23.65
CA TYR A 558 29.84 8.39 -22.63
C TYR A 558 31.07 9.27 -22.38
N GLU A 559 30.84 10.45 -21.84
CA GLU A 559 31.85 11.34 -21.32
C GLU A 559 31.47 11.80 -19.91
N TYR A 560 32.35 11.52 -18.95
CA TYR A 560 32.27 12.07 -17.59
C TYR A 560 33.34 13.14 -17.39
N SER A 561 33.06 14.10 -16.52
CA SER A 561 34.03 15.05 -15.99
C SER A 561 34.06 14.96 -14.48
N GLN A 562 35.27 15.11 -13.89
CA GLN A 562 35.48 15.18 -12.46
C GLN A 562 36.36 16.39 -12.13
N GLN A 563 35.91 17.22 -11.20
CA GLN A 563 36.70 18.33 -10.68
C GLN A 563 37.56 17.82 -9.51
N ILE A 564 38.87 17.90 -9.65
CA ILE A 564 39.81 17.61 -8.57
C ILE A 564 40.71 18.84 -8.45
N ASP A 565 40.61 19.58 -7.34
CA ASP A 565 41.24 20.88 -7.14
C ASP A 565 40.93 21.84 -8.31
N ASP A 566 41.95 22.41 -8.94
CA ASP A 566 41.81 23.32 -10.10
C ASP A 566 41.80 22.60 -11.44
N LYS A 567 41.86 21.26 -11.46
CA LYS A 567 41.91 20.45 -12.70
C LYS A 567 40.58 19.79 -12.98
N VAL A 568 40.18 19.73 -14.26
CA VAL A 568 39.04 18.96 -14.72
C VAL A 568 39.58 17.71 -15.45
N LEU A 569 39.36 16.57 -14.85
CA LEU A 569 39.63 15.28 -15.48
C LEU A 569 38.43 14.86 -16.31
N ARG A 570 38.69 14.20 -17.45
CA ARG A 570 37.63 13.63 -18.31
C ARG A 570 37.85 12.15 -18.50
N VAL A 571 36.74 11.40 -18.46
CA VAL A 571 36.70 9.98 -18.85
C VAL A 571 35.82 9.88 -20.08
N ILE A 572 36.41 9.51 -21.18
CA ILE A 572 35.69 9.33 -22.45
C ILE A 572 35.77 7.85 -22.81
N ASN A 573 34.65 7.23 -23.05
CA ASN A 573 34.58 5.88 -23.61
C ASN A 573 33.69 5.92 -24.86
N GLU A 574 34.26 5.56 -25.99
CA GLU A 574 33.58 5.59 -27.31
C GLU A 574 32.80 4.30 -27.57
N ASP A 575 33.12 3.18 -26.91
CA ASP A 575 32.48 1.87 -27.11
C ASP A 575 32.57 1.00 -25.87
N ASP A 576 31.65 1.21 -24.95
CA ASP A 576 31.54 0.43 -23.71
C ASP A 576 30.30 -0.48 -23.74
N THR A 577 30.30 -1.50 -22.88
CA THR A 577 29.17 -2.41 -22.74
C THR A 577 28.78 -2.55 -21.29
N TRP A 578 27.59 -2.05 -20.96
CA TRP A 578 27.03 -2.16 -19.62
C TRP A 578 26.02 -3.32 -19.55
N LYS A 579 25.95 -3.93 -18.38
CA LYS A 579 25.05 -5.06 -18.10
C LYS A 579 23.75 -4.59 -17.47
N LEU A 580 22.66 -5.25 -17.86
CA LEU A 580 21.37 -5.12 -17.20
C LEU A 580 20.92 -6.50 -16.71
N ILE A 581 20.18 -6.50 -15.61
CA ILE A 581 19.48 -7.69 -15.12
C ILE A 581 17.99 -7.38 -14.97
N LYS A 582 17.13 -8.39 -15.12
CA LYS A 582 15.71 -8.28 -14.71
C LYS A 582 15.57 -8.70 -13.26
N GLU A 583 15.12 -7.79 -12.44
CA GLU A 583 14.80 -8.01 -11.05
C GLU A 583 13.34 -7.64 -10.82
N ASN A 584 12.56 -8.56 -10.25
CA ASN A 584 11.11 -8.42 -10.11
C ASN A 584 10.41 -8.02 -11.43
N GLY A 585 10.87 -8.58 -12.54
CA GLY A 585 10.34 -8.34 -13.88
C GLY A 585 10.74 -7.01 -14.54
N ILE A 586 11.55 -6.17 -13.90
CA ILE A 586 11.98 -4.85 -14.38
C ILE A 586 13.47 -4.86 -14.70
N TRP A 587 13.87 -4.31 -15.85
CA TRP A 587 15.27 -4.14 -16.20
C TRP A 587 15.95 -3.14 -15.25
N LYS A 588 17.10 -3.54 -14.70
CA LYS A 588 17.96 -2.76 -13.80
C LYS A 588 19.37 -2.66 -14.38
N VAL A 589 20.02 -1.51 -14.18
CA VAL A 589 21.35 -1.21 -14.71
C VAL A 589 22.43 -1.55 -13.69
N LYS A 590 23.33 -2.46 -14.04
CA LYS A 590 24.57 -2.71 -13.28
C LYS A 590 25.60 -1.67 -13.69
N ARG A 591 25.67 -0.59 -12.91
CA ARG A 591 26.62 0.50 -13.17
C ARG A 591 28.05 0.04 -12.87
N PRO A 592 28.99 0.07 -13.86
CA PRO A 592 30.38 -0.27 -13.59
C PRO A 592 31.08 0.84 -12.78
N ASP A 593 32.20 0.50 -12.15
CA ASP A 593 33.09 1.46 -11.56
C ASP A 593 33.73 2.33 -12.66
N ILE A 594 33.35 3.60 -12.69
CA ILE A 594 33.92 4.58 -13.61
C ILE A 594 35.15 5.17 -12.94
N LYS A 595 36.32 4.73 -13.38
CA LYS A 595 37.60 5.26 -12.87
C LYS A 595 38.07 6.40 -13.78
N PRO A 596 38.39 7.57 -13.24
CA PRO A 596 39.01 8.63 -14.01
C PRO A 596 40.31 8.13 -14.61
N MET A 597 40.50 8.32 -15.93
CA MET A 597 41.82 8.09 -16.50
C MET A 597 42.80 9.08 -15.86
N GLN A 598 43.91 8.57 -15.33
CA GLN A 598 45.03 9.44 -15.00
C GLN A 598 45.49 10.04 -16.34
N VAL A 599 45.34 11.35 -16.49
CA VAL A 599 45.96 12.06 -17.59
C VAL A 599 47.45 11.89 -17.37
N GLU A 600 48.12 11.06 -18.16
CA GLU A 600 49.57 11.15 -18.28
C GLU A 600 49.87 12.59 -18.65
N GLU A 601 50.63 13.28 -17.81
CA GLU A 601 51.17 14.59 -18.12
C GLU A 601 52.05 14.42 -19.37
N GLY A 602 51.41 14.55 -20.55
CA GLY A 602 52.12 14.60 -21.83
C GLY A 602 52.88 15.89 -21.94
N GLN A 603 54.15 15.72 -22.12
CA GLN A 603 55.26 16.65 -22.33
C GLN A 603 54.92 17.92 -23.12
#